data_6589b047a54980f1e42e8aff87d0dce8
#
_entry.id   6589b047a54980f1e42e8aff87d0dce8
#
_cell.length_a   1.000
_cell.length_b   1.000
_cell.length_c   1.000
_cell.angle_alpha   90.00
_cell.angle_beta   90.00
_cell.angle_gamma   90.00
#
_symmetry.space_group_name_H-M   'P 1'
#
loop_
_entity.id
_entity.type
_entity.pdbx_description
1 polymer ?
#
loop_
_entity_poly.entity_id
_entity_poly.type
_entity_poly.pdbx_seq_one_letter_code
_entity_poly.pdbx_strand_id
1 'polypeptide(L)'
;MLEMVSVIMCTYNEPIEVIDASIKSILNQSYENIQLIIINDNPDRLEMAKYLNDLSVNNHMIEYIKNEENIGLVRSLNRGLLKAKGEYIARMDADDISNTNRIKEQVTFLKKNNCDIVGSNVITIDEDNNIIGEIIVPTKHKDILKFYNYGSCMLHPTWLGKRNVFENLNGYRNIYSCEDYDFIMRAIEKGYHLGNVPDFLLKYRVRNSGISVSSEAQQRLTRYFIKKNRDNINELSISDFELFLNSRFYKKELAKINKYIEIKNSFKKSKQIKFINMISLIFNKYFYISIRDTMKAKHRKKYSL
;
A
#
# COMPACT_ATOMS: atom_id res chain seq x y z
N MET A 1 6.07 30.70 0.38
CA MET A 1 4.87 29.96 0.86
C MET A 1 5.23 28.50 0.96
N LEU A 2 4.63 27.76 1.89
CA LEU A 2 4.78 26.30 1.95
C LEU A 2 4.06 25.68 0.73
N GLU A 3 4.70 24.73 0.06
CA GLU A 3 4.07 23.99 -1.04
C GLU A 3 2.89 23.17 -0.51
N MET A 4 1.80 23.11 -1.25
CA MET A 4 0.62 22.37 -0.86
C MET A 4 0.84 20.85 -0.97
N VAL A 5 0.33 20.11 0.02
CA VAL A 5 0.27 18.64 -0.01
C VAL A 5 -1.18 18.21 -0.13
N SER A 6 -1.53 17.48 -1.20
CA SER A 6 -2.83 16.83 -1.33
C SER A 6 -2.74 15.42 -0.75
N VAL A 7 -3.47 15.15 0.33
CA VAL A 7 -3.60 13.82 0.94
C VAL A 7 -4.81 13.12 0.34
N ILE A 8 -4.61 11.94 -0.26
CA ILE A 8 -5.68 11.13 -0.86
C ILE A 8 -6.02 9.97 0.06
N MET A 9 -7.27 9.92 0.50
CA MET A 9 -7.85 8.90 1.38
C MET A 9 -9.08 8.29 0.71
N CYS A 10 -9.10 6.97 0.54
CA CYS A 10 -10.27 6.24 0.05
C CYS A 10 -10.90 5.46 1.20
N THR A 11 -12.22 5.46 1.31
CA THR A 11 -12.98 4.70 2.29
C THR A 11 -14.04 3.83 1.60
N TYR A 12 -14.33 2.67 2.22
CA TYR A 12 -15.36 1.75 1.74
C TYR A 12 -16.24 1.24 2.88
N ASN A 13 -15.69 0.47 3.81
CA ASN A 13 -16.43 -0.20 4.90
C ASN A 13 -15.89 0.10 6.30
N GLU A 14 -14.99 1.06 6.45
CA GLU A 14 -14.43 1.42 7.75
C GLU A 14 -15.55 1.96 8.68
N PRO A 15 -15.54 1.61 9.99
CA PRO A 15 -16.39 2.25 10.99
C PRO A 15 -16.18 3.76 11.04
N ILE A 16 -17.23 4.53 11.37
CA ILE A 16 -17.14 6.01 11.42
C ILE A 16 -16.07 6.45 12.40
N GLU A 17 -15.97 5.81 13.55
CA GLU A 17 -15.00 6.14 14.60
C GLU A 17 -13.56 5.95 14.12
N VAL A 18 -13.33 4.94 13.29
CA VAL A 18 -12.01 4.61 12.74
C VAL A 18 -11.61 5.66 11.69
N ILE A 19 -12.52 5.97 10.74
CA ILE A 19 -12.22 6.98 9.72
C ILE A 19 -12.12 8.39 10.33
N ASP A 20 -12.90 8.70 11.36
CA ASP A 20 -12.81 9.97 12.10
C ASP A 20 -11.43 10.16 12.73
N ALA A 21 -10.89 9.11 13.38
CA ALA A 21 -9.53 9.14 13.93
C ALA A 21 -8.48 9.35 12.83
N SER A 22 -8.64 8.69 11.68
CA SER A 22 -7.77 8.84 10.52
C SER A 22 -7.80 10.25 9.96
N ILE A 23 -9.00 10.82 9.72
CA ILE A 23 -9.22 12.18 9.23
C ILE A 23 -8.59 13.19 10.20
N LYS A 24 -8.90 13.09 11.49
CA LYS A 24 -8.35 13.98 12.54
C LYS A 24 -6.83 13.93 12.58
N SER A 25 -6.22 12.78 12.34
CA SER A 25 -4.77 12.65 12.30
C SER A 25 -4.11 13.44 11.17
N ILE A 26 -4.84 13.67 10.06
CA ILE A 26 -4.39 14.52 8.95
C ILE A 26 -4.73 15.99 9.20
N LEU A 27 -5.88 16.31 9.72
CA LEU A 27 -6.25 17.70 10.02
C LEU A 27 -5.37 18.31 11.10
N ASN A 28 -4.82 17.50 12.01
CA ASN A 28 -3.93 17.93 13.10
C ASN A 28 -2.43 17.82 12.75
N GLN A 29 -2.06 17.81 11.47
CA GLN A 29 -0.66 17.82 11.06
C GLN A 29 0.00 19.16 11.40
N SER A 30 1.29 19.10 11.76
CA SER A 30 2.12 20.31 11.96
C SER A 30 2.50 21.04 10.66
N TYR A 31 2.13 20.49 9.51
CA TYR A 31 2.26 21.07 8.19
C TYR A 31 0.93 21.73 7.81
N GLU A 32 0.91 23.04 7.60
CA GLU A 32 -0.34 23.81 7.53
C GLU A 32 -1.03 23.77 6.15
N ASN A 33 -0.27 23.69 5.05
CA ASN A 33 -0.82 23.77 3.70
C ASN A 33 -1.22 22.41 3.16
N ILE A 34 -2.36 21.88 3.62
CA ILE A 34 -2.90 20.55 3.28
C ILE A 34 -4.27 20.68 2.62
N GLN A 35 -4.47 19.91 1.55
CA GLN A 35 -5.76 19.54 0.99
C GLN A 35 -6.01 18.07 1.34
N LEU A 36 -7.10 17.73 2.02
CA LEU A 36 -7.50 16.34 2.29
C LEU A 36 -8.63 15.94 1.33
N ILE A 37 -8.36 15.02 0.42
CA ILE A 37 -9.32 14.51 -0.56
C ILE A 37 -9.81 13.15 -0.05
N ILE A 38 -11.10 13.06 0.29
CA ILE A 38 -11.73 11.84 0.80
C ILE A 38 -12.66 11.29 -0.27
N ILE A 39 -12.39 10.07 -0.73
CA ILE A 39 -13.21 9.37 -1.72
C ILE A 39 -14.00 8.26 -1.03
N ASN A 40 -15.33 8.39 -1.01
CA ASN A 40 -16.23 7.35 -0.53
C ASN A 40 -16.63 6.43 -1.69
N ASP A 41 -16.12 5.20 -1.65
CA ASP A 41 -16.36 4.17 -2.66
C ASP A 41 -17.55 3.24 -2.30
N ASN A 42 -18.31 3.59 -1.26
CA ASN A 42 -19.51 2.89 -0.85
C ASN A 42 -20.73 3.84 -0.79
N PRO A 43 -21.41 4.07 -1.92
CA PRO A 43 -22.53 4.98 -1.99
C PRO A 43 -23.74 4.56 -1.15
N ASP A 44 -23.87 3.27 -0.82
CA ASP A 44 -25.01 2.70 -0.11
C ASP A 44 -24.95 2.96 1.41
N ARG A 45 -23.78 3.32 1.93
CA ARG A 45 -23.61 3.72 3.33
C ARG A 45 -24.01 5.17 3.56
N LEU A 46 -25.33 5.42 3.63
CA LEU A 46 -25.88 6.76 3.73
C LEU A 46 -25.41 7.54 4.97
N GLU A 47 -25.24 6.86 6.10
CA GLU A 47 -24.72 7.45 7.33
C GLU A 47 -23.27 7.96 7.14
N MET A 48 -22.40 7.16 6.53
CA MET A 48 -21.03 7.56 6.21
C MET A 48 -21.01 8.71 5.20
N ALA A 49 -21.85 8.64 4.17
CA ALA A 49 -21.95 9.71 3.18
C ALA A 49 -22.39 11.03 3.81
N LYS A 50 -23.38 11.01 4.72
CA LYS A 50 -23.81 12.18 5.48
C LYS A 50 -22.67 12.72 6.36
N TYR A 51 -22.02 11.85 7.15
CA TYR A 51 -20.93 12.23 8.03
C TYR A 51 -19.80 12.94 7.27
N LEU A 52 -19.33 12.36 6.15
CA LEU A 52 -18.24 12.95 5.36
C LEU A 52 -18.66 14.25 4.67
N ASN A 53 -19.91 14.34 4.22
CA ASN A 53 -20.45 15.58 3.64
C ASN A 53 -20.48 16.69 4.68
N ASP A 54 -20.99 16.41 5.87
CA ASP A 54 -21.09 17.42 6.97
C ASP A 54 -19.69 17.88 7.39
N LEU A 55 -18.69 16.98 7.45
CA LEU A 55 -17.31 17.35 7.69
C LEU A 55 -16.75 18.28 6.60
N SER A 56 -17.00 17.98 5.33
CA SER A 56 -16.46 18.78 4.22
C SER A 56 -17.07 20.17 4.14
N VAL A 57 -18.34 20.32 4.48
CA VAL A 57 -19.02 21.64 4.54
C VAL A 57 -18.41 22.50 5.65
N ASN A 58 -18.04 21.90 6.79
CA ASN A 58 -17.51 22.62 7.95
C ASN A 58 -15.99 22.78 7.95
N ASN A 59 -15.25 22.18 7.01
CA ASN A 59 -13.80 22.25 6.95
C ASN A 59 -13.29 22.41 5.51
N HIS A 60 -12.79 23.61 5.20
CA HIS A 60 -12.30 23.97 3.86
C HIS A 60 -11.05 23.17 3.40
N MET A 61 -10.35 22.49 4.30
CA MET A 61 -9.24 21.58 3.95
C MET A 61 -9.74 20.27 3.31
N ILE A 62 -11.03 19.93 3.50
CA ILE A 62 -11.60 18.66 3.05
C ILE A 62 -12.32 18.84 1.71
N GLU A 63 -11.91 18.06 0.71
CA GLU A 63 -12.63 17.86 -0.54
C GLU A 63 -13.25 16.45 -0.53
N TYR A 64 -14.58 16.37 -0.38
CA TYR A 64 -15.32 15.10 -0.34
C TYR A 64 -15.83 14.71 -1.71
N ILE A 65 -15.61 13.45 -2.09
CA ILE A 65 -16.06 12.87 -3.36
C ILE A 65 -16.81 11.58 -3.05
N LYS A 66 -18.08 11.51 -3.44
CA LYS A 66 -18.87 10.29 -3.41
C LYS A 66 -18.81 9.62 -4.78
N ASN A 67 -18.49 8.33 -4.85
CA ASN A 67 -18.69 7.53 -6.04
C ASN A 67 -20.18 7.16 -6.19
N GLU A 68 -20.65 7.03 -7.41
CA GLU A 68 -22.04 6.61 -7.69
C GLU A 68 -22.24 5.11 -7.46
N GLU A 69 -21.17 4.33 -7.63
CA GLU A 69 -21.09 2.89 -7.39
C GLU A 69 -19.71 2.53 -6.81
N ASN A 70 -19.54 1.30 -6.33
CA ASN A 70 -18.22 0.79 -5.96
C ASN A 70 -17.38 0.58 -7.22
N ILE A 71 -16.41 1.48 -7.44
CA ILE A 71 -15.48 1.43 -8.58
C ILE A 71 -14.12 0.82 -8.23
N GLY A 72 -13.90 0.50 -6.97
CA GLY A 72 -12.67 -0.08 -6.41
C GLY A 72 -11.57 0.93 -6.13
N LEU A 73 -10.62 0.51 -5.28
CA LEU A 73 -9.55 1.36 -4.74
C LEU A 73 -8.77 2.10 -5.83
N VAL A 74 -8.34 1.40 -6.88
CA VAL A 74 -7.48 1.99 -7.93
C VAL A 74 -8.17 3.15 -8.66
N ARG A 75 -9.43 2.95 -9.06
CA ARG A 75 -10.19 4.01 -9.75
C ARG A 75 -10.48 5.17 -8.80
N SER A 76 -10.77 4.88 -7.53
CA SER A 76 -10.98 5.88 -6.49
C SER A 76 -9.71 6.71 -6.23
N LEU A 77 -8.54 6.07 -6.12
CA LEU A 77 -7.25 6.77 -6.02
C LEU A 77 -7.00 7.68 -7.22
N ASN A 78 -7.25 7.20 -8.44
CA ASN A 78 -7.09 8.00 -9.64
C ASN A 78 -8.07 9.19 -9.71
N ARG A 79 -9.32 9.03 -9.21
CA ARG A 79 -10.23 10.18 -9.03
C ARG A 79 -9.67 11.21 -8.06
N GLY A 80 -9.05 10.77 -6.97
CA GLY A 80 -8.37 11.64 -6.02
C GLY A 80 -7.19 12.38 -6.66
N LEU A 81 -6.38 11.71 -7.46
CA LEU A 81 -5.27 12.32 -8.19
C LEU A 81 -5.73 13.45 -9.13
N LEU A 82 -6.86 13.28 -9.81
CA LEU A 82 -7.44 14.32 -10.69
C LEU A 82 -7.91 15.57 -9.94
N LYS A 83 -8.18 15.46 -8.62
CA LYS A 83 -8.61 16.57 -7.76
C LYS A 83 -7.47 17.19 -6.97
N ALA A 84 -6.32 16.57 -6.95
CA ALA A 84 -5.16 17.03 -6.21
C ALA A 84 -4.59 18.33 -6.80
N LYS A 85 -4.46 19.36 -5.96
CA LYS A 85 -3.93 20.68 -6.31
C LYS A 85 -2.50 20.89 -5.80
N GLY A 86 -2.06 20.05 -4.84
CA GLY A 86 -0.75 20.17 -4.20
C GLY A 86 0.40 19.83 -5.13
N GLU A 87 1.57 20.42 -4.85
CA GLU A 87 2.86 20.06 -5.46
C GLU A 87 3.31 18.65 -5.06
N TYR A 88 2.82 18.21 -3.90
CA TYR A 88 3.04 16.85 -3.40
C TYR A 88 1.72 16.11 -3.25
N ILE A 89 1.77 14.81 -3.50
CA ILE A 89 0.68 13.87 -3.23
C ILE A 89 1.10 12.99 -2.08
N ALA A 90 0.27 12.92 -1.05
CA ALA A 90 0.40 11.94 0.04
C ALA A 90 -0.75 10.93 -0.02
N ARG A 91 -0.45 9.69 0.35
CA ARG A 91 -1.42 8.62 0.45
C ARG A 91 -1.74 8.36 1.93
N MET A 92 -3.00 8.01 2.23
CA MET A 92 -3.45 7.62 3.57
C MET A 92 -4.54 6.56 3.47
N ASP A 93 -4.43 5.48 4.26
CA ASP A 93 -5.54 4.55 4.47
C ASP A 93 -6.56 5.14 5.46
N ALA A 94 -7.83 4.88 5.23
CA ALA A 94 -8.93 5.40 6.06
C ALA A 94 -9.02 4.74 7.46
N ASP A 95 -8.15 3.77 7.74
CA ASP A 95 -8.10 3.07 9.03
C ASP A 95 -6.77 3.23 9.78
N ASP A 96 -5.81 3.95 9.17
CA ASP A 96 -4.51 4.24 9.78
C ASP A 96 -4.54 5.55 10.57
N ILE A 97 -3.50 5.79 11.40
CA ILE A 97 -3.35 7.04 12.15
C ILE A 97 -1.99 7.65 11.83
N SER A 98 -2.01 8.85 11.26
CA SER A 98 -0.81 9.62 10.92
C SER A 98 -0.15 10.22 12.16
N ASN A 99 1.19 10.19 12.24
CA ASN A 99 1.92 11.00 13.22
C ASN A 99 1.75 12.49 12.88
N THR A 100 1.63 13.34 13.88
CA THR A 100 1.42 14.79 13.71
C THR A 100 2.49 15.48 12.85
N ASN A 101 3.71 14.98 12.85
CA ASN A 101 4.81 15.55 12.07
C ASN A 101 5.04 14.85 10.71
N ARG A 102 4.24 13.86 10.35
CA ARG A 102 4.49 13.03 9.18
C ARG A 102 4.72 13.84 7.91
N ILE A 103 3.79 14.72 7.56
CA ILE A 103 3.87 15.49 6.31
C ILE A 103 5.11 16.40 6.30
N LYS A 104 5.36 17.08 7.41
CA LYS A 104 6.53 17.97 7.57
C LYS A 104 7.85 17.20 7.41
N GLU A 105 8.00 16.07 8.10
CA GLU A 105 9.21 15.25 8.06
C GLU A 105 9.42 14.66 6.67
N GLN A 106 8.36 14.18 6.02
CA GLN A 106 8.46 13.60 4.67
C GLN A 106 8.81 14.64 3.61
N VAL A 107 8.22 15.84 3.63
CA VAL A 107 8.58 16.94 2.70
C VAL A 107 10.03 17.36 2.91
N THR A 108 10.45 17.51 4.19
CA THR A 108 11.83 17.87 4.54
C THR A 108 12.83 16.83 4.04
N PHE A 109 12.55 15.54 4.29
CA PHE A 109 13.40 14.44 3.88
C PHE A 109 13.49 14.32 2.35
N LEU A 110 12.34 14.45 1.65
CA LEU A 110 12.26 14.41 0.19
C LEU A 110 13.16 15.46 -0.44
N LYS A 111 13.07 16.71 0.04
CA LYS A 111 13.90 17.83 -0.44
C LYS A 111 15.39 17.61 -0.13
N LYS A 112 15.72 17.29 1.12
CA LYS A 112 17.10 17.12 1.59
C LYS A 112 17.83 16.01 0.84
N ASN A 113 17.14 14.91 0.50
CA ASN A 113 17.73 13.75 -0.14
C ASN A 113 17.46 13.68 -1.65
N ASN A 114 16.88 14.74 -2.23
CA ASN A 114 16.50 14.80 -3.64
C ASN A 114 15.70 13.56 -4.09
N CYS A 115 14.74 13.13 -3.26
CA CYS A 115 13.85 12.04 -3.58
C CYS A 115 12.65 12.53 -4.41
N ASP A 116 12.03 11.62 -5.15
CA ASP A 116 10.79 11.86 -5.89
C ASP A 116 9.59 11.28 -5.18
N ILE A 117 9.76 10.14 -4.49
CA ILE A 117 8.77 9.52 -3.62
C ILE A 117 9.46 9.08 -2.33
N VAL A 118 8.81 9.32 -1.20
CA VAL A 118 9.26 8.86 0.12
C VAL A 118 8.15 8.10 0.84
N GLY A 119 8.54 7.10 1.62
CA GLY A 119 7.72 6.42 2.61
C GLY A 119 8.26 6.64 4.02
N SER A 120 7.87 5.77 4.97
CA SER A 120 8.41 5.76 6.34
C SER A 120 8.30 4.39 6.99
N ASN A 121 8.93 4.22 8.14
CA ASN A 121 8.63 3.13 9.06
C ASN A 121 7.23 3.29 9.63
N VAL A 122 6.65 2.18 10.12
CA VAL A 122 5.32 2.18 10.73
C VAL A 122 5.30 1.37 12.02
N ILE A 123 4.50 1.84 12.99
CA ILE A 123 4.07 1.05 14.14
C ILE A 123 2.82 0.28 13.69
N THR A 124 2.76 -1.02 13.94
CA THR A 124 1.55 -1.80 13.65
C THR A 124 0.63 -1.84 14.86
N ILE A 125 -0.67 -1.61 14.62
CA ILE A 125 -1.72 -1.64 15.64
C ILE A 125 -2.80 -2.66 15.25
N ASP A 126 -3.48 -3.22 16.25
CA ASP A 126 -4.68 -4.05 16.06
C ASP A 126 -5.96 -3.21 15.90
N GLU A 127 -7.11 -3.88 15.84
CA GLU A 127 -8.42 -3.22 15.69
C GLU A 127 -8.77 -2.34 16.90
N ASP A 128 -8.21 -2.62 18.08
CA ASP A 128 -8.41 -1.90 19.35
C ASP A 128 -7.34 -0.82 19.61
N ASN A 129 -6.50 -0.50 18.62
CA ASN A 129 -5.37 0.44 18.69
C ASN A 129 -4.19 -0.02 19.58
N ASN A 130 -4.12 -1.26 20.04
CA ASN A 130 -2.97 -1.77 20.78
C ASN A 130 -1.79 -1.93 19.82
N ILE A 131 -0.58 -1.59 20.27
CA ILE A 131 0.64 -1.78 19.50
C ILE A 131 0.98 -3.27 19.46
N ILE A 132 1.10 -3.83 18.26
CA ILE A 132 1.41 -5.26 18.05
C ILE A 132 2.77 -5.48 17.39
N GLY A 133 3.45 -4.42 16.95
CA GLY A 133 4.79 -4.51 16.38
C GLY A 133 5.22 -3.28 15.60
N GLU A 134 6.31 -3.45 14.85
CA GLU A 134 6.92 -2.41 14.02
C GLU A 134 7.32 -2.98 12.68
N ILE A 135 7.25 -2.15 11.62
CA ILE A 135 7.80 -2.47 10.31
C ILE A 135 8.87 -1.43 9.98
N ILE A 136 10.12 -1.91 9.92
CA ILE A 136 11.28 -1.11 9.54
C ILE A 136 11.64 -1.42 8.09
N VAL A 137 11.80 -0.37 7.28
CA VAL A 137 12.08 -0.44 5.85
C VAL A 137 13.42 0.20 5.49
N PRO A 138 14.08 -0.20 4.39
CA PRO A 138 15.31 0.44 3.93
C PRO A 138 15.07 1.91 3.61
N THR A 139 15.99 2.79 4.05
CA THR A 139 15.86 4.25 3.87
C THR A 139 16.48 4.76 2.58
N LYS A 140 17.59 4.15 2.11
CA LYS A 140 18.36 4.63 0.97
C LYS A 140 17.88 4.01 -0.34
N HIS A 141 17.84 4.79 -1.40
CA HIS A 141 17.42 4.36 -2.74
C HIS A 141 18.04 3.02 -3.18
N LYS A 142 19.37 2.89 -3.11
CA LYS A 142 20.09 1.68 -3.51
C LYS A 142 19.62 0.41 -2.76
N ASP A 143 19.24 0.55 -1.50
CA ASP A 143 18.79 -0.57 -0.68
C ASP A 143 17.31 -0.88 -0.93
N ILE A 144 16.50 0.15 -1.24
CA ILE A 144 15.14 0.01 -1.74
C ILE A 144 15.14 -0.79 -3.04
N LEU A 145 15.96 -0.42 -4.03
CA LEU A 145 16.07 -1.15 -5.31
C LEU A 145 16.44 -2.62 -5.10
N LYS A 146 17.39 -2.91 -4.20
CA LYS A 146 17.75 -4.29 -3.86
C LYS A 146 16.56 -5.03 -3.22
N PHE A 147 15.79 -4.35 -2.36
CA PHE A 147 14.66 -4.96 -1.67
C PHE A 147 13.53 -5.31 -2.62
N TYR A 148 13.23 -4.50 -3.62
CA TYR A 148 12.18 -4.76 -4.61
C TYR A 148 12.39 -6.05 -5.41
N ASN A 149 13.61 -6.61 -5.45
CA ASN A 149 13.82 -7.96 -5.97
C ASN A 149 13.14 -9.06 -5.14
N TYR A 150 12.66 -8.75 -3.91
CA TYR A 150 12.11 -9.75 -2.99
C TYR A 150 10.72 -9.40 -2.45
N GLY A 151 10.35 -8.13 -2.43
CA GLY A 151 9.06 -7.66 -1.94
C GLY A 151 8.91 -6.15 -2.03
N SER A 152 7.80 -5.60 -1.53
CA SER A 152 7.62 -4.16 -1.36
C SER A 152 8.26 -3.69 -0.05
N CYS A 153 8.90 -2.52 -0.07
CA CYS A 153 9.42 -1.84 1.11
C CYS A 153 9.05 -0.33 1.11
N MET A 154 8.23 0.07 0.18
CA MET A 154 7.54 1.36 0.20
C MET A 154 6.09 1.06 0.60
N LEU A 155 5.76 1.26 1.89
CA LEU A 155 4.42 0.96 2.41
C LEU A 155 3.44 2.00 1.86
N HIS A 156 2.45 1.57 1.10
CA HIS A 156 1.55 2.44 0.35
C HIS A 156 0.90 3.56 1.18
N PRO A 157 0.34 3.30 2.39
CA PRO A 157 -0.27 4.36 3.20
C PRO A 157 0.73 5.40 3.73
N THR A 158 2.03 5.17 3.58
CA THR A 158 3.06 6.13 4.00
C THR A 158 3.57 7.02 2.87
N TRP A 159 3.16 6.82 1.63
CA TRP A 159 3.77 7.57 0.52
C TRP A 159 3.49 9.05 0.56
N LEU A 160 4.54 9.82 0.24
CA LEU A 160 4.49 11.21 -0.18
C LEU A 160 5.43 11.38 -1.36
N GLY A 161 4.95 11.91 -2.47
CA GLY A 161 5.75 12.08 -3.68
C GLY A 161 5.42 13.37 -4.41
N LYS A 162 6.30 13.79 -5.32
CA LYS A 162 6.06 14.91 -6.20
C LYS A 162 4.87 14.62 -7.12
N ARG A 163 3.94 15.55 -7.29
CA ARG A 163 2.75 15.38 -8.15
C ARG A 163 3.10 14.97 -9.57
N ASN A 164 4.13 15.56 -10.16
CA ASN A 164 4.56 15.23 -11.52
C ASN A 164 4.97 13.75 -11.69
N VAL A 165 5.37 13.04 -10.64
CA VAL A 165 5.66 11.60 -10.72
C VAL A 165 4.36 10.82 -10.99
N PHE A 166 3.29 11.14 -10.27
CA PHE A 166 1.99 10.52 -10.47
C PHE A 166 1.40 10.84 -11.85
N GLU A 167 1.55 12.09 -12.31
CA GLU A 167 1.13 12.53 -13.64
C GLU A 167 1.91 11.82 -14.76
N ASN A 168 3.24 11.79 -14.68
CA ASN A 168 4.11 11.17 -15.69
C ASN A 168 3.95 9.64 -15.75
N LEU A 169 3.45 9.02 -14.69
CA LEU A 169 3.10 7.59 -14.62
C LEU A 169 1.63 7.34 -14.98
N ASN A 170 0.85 8.37 -15.34
CA ASN A 170 -0.59 8.27 -15.59
C ASN A 170 -1.36 7.61 -14.44
N GLY A 171 -0.98 7.93 -13.19
CA GLY A 171 -1.60 7.38 -11.98
C GLY A 171 -1.39 5.87 -11.80
N TYR A 172 -2.33 5.25 -11.09
CA TYR A 172 -2.33 3.82 -10.81
C TYR A 172 -2.96 3.03 -11.95
N ARG A 173 -2.35 1.90 -12.32
CA ARG A 173 -2.96 0.94 -13.24
C ARG A 173 -3.83 -0.05 -12.45
N ASN A 174 -4.92 -0.51 -13.05
CA ASN A 174 -5.81 -1.49 -12.43
C ASN A 174 -5.17 -2.90 -12.45
N ILE A 175 -4.10 -3.05 -11.71
CA ILE A 175 -3.38 -4.30 -11.49
C ILE A 175 -3.84 -4.87 -10.15
N TYR A 176 -4.69 -5.87 -10.17
CA TYR A 176 -5.38 -6.41 -9.00
C TYR A 176 -4.46 -6.66 -7.80
N SER A 177 -4.74 -5.99 -6.68
CA SER A 177 -4.06 -6.11 -5.39
C SER A 177 -2.53 -5.90 -5.42
N CYS A 178 -1.99 -5.23 -6.44
CA CYS A 178 -0.58 -4.90 -6.60
C CYS A 178 -0.37 -3.57 -7.32
N GLU A 179 -1.35 -2.68 -7.27
CA GLU A 179 -1.32 -1.34 -7.86
C GLU A 179 -0.16 -0.50 -7.32
N ASP A 180 0.15 -0.66 -6.04
CA ASP A 180 1.28 -0.02 -5.35
C ASP A 180 2.62 -0.56 -5.84
N TYR A 181 2.76 -1.89 -5.90
CA TYR A 181 3.98 -2.52 -6.38
C TYR A 181 4.25 -2.20 -7.85
N ASP A 182 3.21 -2.20 -8.68
CA ASP A 182 3.27 -1.80 -10.08
C ASP A 182 3.72 -0.34 -10.22
N PHE A 183 3.11 0.57 -9.46
CA PHE A 183 3.44 1.99 -9.51
C PHE A 183 4.92 2.25 -9.19
N ILE A 184 5.43 1.67 -8.11
CA ILE A 184 6.84 1.83 -7.72
C ILE A 184 7.79 1.18 -8.74
N MET A 185 7.44 0.01 -9.31
CA MET A 185 8.28 -0.61 -10.33
C MET A 185 8.37 0.24 -11.59
N ARG A 186 7.26 0.90 -12.00
CA ARG A 186 7.26 1.87 -13.09
C ARG A 186 8.07 3.13 -12.77
N ALA A 187 7.98 3.60 -11.53
CA ALA A 187 8.79 4.71 -11.05
C ALA A 187 10.30 4.39 -11.09
N ILE A 188 10.67 3.19 -10.62
CA ILE A 188 12.06 2.71 -10.66
C ILE A 188 12.59 2.65 -12.09
N GLU A 189 11.82 2.10 -13.00
CA GLU A 189 12.24 1.96 -14.41
C GLU A 189 12.40 3.32 -15.09
N LYS A 190 11.56 4.31 -14.76
CA LYS A 190 11.72 5.70 -15.21
C LYS A 190 12.84 6.49 -14.51
N GLY A 191 13.57 5.87 -13.58
CA GLY A 191 14.72 6.48 -12.91
C GLY A 191 14.37 7.41 -11.75
N TYR A 192 13.15 7.38 -11.22
CA TYR A 192 12.77 8.18 -10.06
C TYR A 192 13.51 7.73 -8.79
N HIS A 193 13.90 8.70 -7.98
CA HIS A 193 14.65 8.48 -6.75
C HIS A 193 13.71 8.25 -5.56
N LEU A 194 13.87 7.09 -4.89
CA LEU A 194 13.02 6.66 -3.78
C LEU A 194 13.78 6.77 -2.45
N GLY A 195 13.05 7.05 -1.37
CA GLY A 195 13.57 7.04 0.00
C GLY A 195 12.52 6.61 1.02
N ASN A 196 12.94 6.27 2.23
CA ASN A 196 12.05 6.16 3.38
C ASN A 196 12.64 6.96 4.54
N VAL A 197 11.79 7.76 5.19
CA VAL A 197 12.13 8.42 6.45
C VAL A 197 12.35 7.34 7.52
N PRO A 198 13.44 7.40 8.31
CA PRO A 198 13.73 6.36 9.30
C PRO A 198 12.79 6.38 10.52
N ASP A 199 11.98 7.44 10.66
CA ASP A 199 11.05 7.60 11.77
C ASP A 199 9.75 6.83 11.55
N PHE A 200 9.06 6.49 12.65
CA PHE A 200 7.75 5.86 12.64
C PHE A 200 6.67 6.94 12.49
N LEU A 201 6.25 7.17 11.25
CA LEU A 201 5.35 8.29 10.92
C LEU A 201 3.89 7.88 10.71
N LEU A 202 3.57 6.60 10.84
CA LEU A 202 2.22 6.07 10.70
C LEU A 202 1.99 4.93 11.69
N LYS A 203 0.80 4.87 12.31
CA LYS A 203 0.26 3.67 12.94
C LYS A 203 -0.57 2.93 11.89
N TYR A 204 -0.04 1.79 11.45
CA TYR A 204 -0.62 0.93 10.42
C TYR A 204 -1.53 -0.11 11.05
N ARG A 205 -2.82 -0.11 10.67
CA ARG A 205 -3.80 -1.03 11.24
C ARG A 205 -3.78 -2.38 10.53
N VAL A 206 -3.59 -3.44 11.30
CA VAL A 206 -3.61 -4.82 10.80
C VAL A 206 -4.99 -5.42 11.07
N ARG A 207 -5.73 -5.72 10.00
CA ARG A 207 -7.03 -6.40 10.07
C ARG A 207 -6.93 -7.84 9.55
N ASN A 208 -7.65 -8.76 10.18
CA ASN A 208 -7.72 -10.15 9.72
C ASN A 208 -8.44 -10.29 8.37
N SER A 209 -9.36 -9.38 8.06
CA SER A 209 -10.12 -9.30 6.81
C SER A 209 -9.47 -8.43 5.72
N GLY A 210 -8.26 -7.90 5.96
CA GLY A 210 -7.58 -7.00 5.03
C GLY A 210 -7.27 -7.64 3.66
N ILE A 211 -7.25 -6.82 2.62
CA ILE A 211 -6.94 -7.24 1.23
C ILE A 211 -5.60 -7.98 1.15
N SER A 212 -4.61 -7.54 1.91
CA SER A 212 -3.27 -8.17 1.97
C SER A 212 -3.30 -9.62 2.46
N VAL A 213 -4.28 -9.99 3.29
CA VAL A 213 -4.44 -11.36 3.80
C VAL A 213 -5.27 -12.20 2.83
N SER A 214 -6.40 -11.66 2.35
CA SER A 214 -7.34 -12.39 1.49
C SER A 214 -6.79 -12.65 0.09
N SER A 215 -5.87 -11.83 -0.39
CA SER A 215 -5.33 -11.88 -1.77
C SER A 215 -3.86 -12.33 -1.85
N GLU A 216 -3.28 -12.96 -0.81
CA GLU A 216 -1.85 -13.34 -0.75
C GLU A 216 -1.39 -14.12 -1.99
N ALA A 217 -2.19 -15.06 -2.49
CA ALA A 217 -1.83 -15.91 -3.62
C ALA A 217 -1.78 -15.11 -4.94
N GLN A 218 -2.81 -14.30 -5.18
CA GLN A 218 -2.89 -13.44 -6.36
C GLN A 218 -1.75 -12.41 -6.36
N GLN A 219 -1.52 -11.72 -5.23
CA GLN A 219 -0.42 -10.77 -5.09
C GLN A 219 0.95 -11.39 -5.40
N ARG A 220 1.20 -12.64 -4.98
CA ARG A 220 2.46 -13.34 -5.27
C ARG A 220 2.66 -13.55 -6.76
N LEU A 221 1.61 -13.94 -7.49
CA LEU A 221 1.67 -14.18 -8.94
C LEU A 221 1.72 -12.88 -9.72
N THR A 222 0.96 -11.88 -9.31
CA THR A 222 0.99 -10.54 -9.92
C THR A 222 2.38 -9.91 -9.78
N ARG A 223 2.98 -9.95 -8.59
CA ARG A 223 4.38 -9.51 -8.40
C ARG A 223 5.37 -10.29 -9.24
N TYR A 224 5.17 -11.61 -9.42
CA TYR A 224 5.99 -12.40 -10.33
C TYR A 224 5.89 -11.89 -11.78
N PHE A 225 4.68 -11.60 -12.26
CA PHE A 225 4.45 -11.05 -13.60
C PHE A 225 5.13 -9.69 -13.78
N ILE A 226 4.91 -8.76 -12.86
CA ILE A 226 5.53 -7.43 -12.86
C ILE A 226 7.07 -7.55 -12.91
N LYS A 227 7.65 -8.38 -12.04
CA LYS A 227 9.11 -8.56 -11.98
C LYS A 227 9.69 -9.19 -13.24
N LYS A 228 8.98 -10.11 -13.86
CA LYS A 228 9.42 -10.77 -15.11
C LYS A 228 9.50 -9.75 -16.25
N ASN A 229 8.64 -8.75 -16.24
CA ASN A 229 8.52 -7.74 -17.28
C ASN A 229 9.08 -6.38 -16.85
N ARG A 230 9.94 -6.31 -15.83
CA ARG A 230 10.39 -5.06 -15.21
C ARG A 230 11.06 -4.11 -16.20
N ASP A 231 11.85 -4.65 -17.13
CA ASP A 231 12.65 -3.84 -18.07
C ASP A 231 11.78 -3.17 -19.17
N ASN A 232 10.51 -3.60 -19.31
CA ASN A 232 9.51 -3.04 -20.23
C ASN A 232 8.21 -2.71 -19.51
N ILE A 233 8.26 -2.51 -18.19
CA ILE A 233 7.04 -2.39 -17.38
C ILE A 233 6.17 -1.18 -17.75
N ASN A 234 6.77 -0.09 -18.20
CA ASN A 234 6.03 1.09 -18.64
C ASN A 234 5.31 0.90 -19.99
N GLU A 235 5.70 -0.10 -20.78
CA GLU A 235 5.08 -0.46 -22.07
C GLU A 235 3.94 -1.48 -21.90
N LEU A 236 3.87 -2.18 -20.76
CA LEU A 236 2.82 -3.15 -20.50
C LEU A 236 1.44 -2.48 -20.43
N SER A 237 0.50 -3.08 -21.13
CA SER A 237 -0.92 -2.70 -21.09
C SER A 237 -1.69 -3.50 -20.01
N ILE A 238 -2.90 -3.05 -19.69
CA ILE A 238 -3.83 -3.84 -18.87
C ILE A 238 -4.20 -5.16 -19.56
N SER A 239 -4.30 -5.16 -20.90
CA SER A 239 -4.58 -6.38 -21.67
C SER A 239 -3.50 -7.46 -21.52
N ASP A 240 -2.22 -7.08 -21.40
CA ASP A 240 -1.14 -8.02 -21.14
C ASP A 240 -1.28 -8.69 -19.78
N PHE A 241 -1.73 -7.91 -18.78
CA PHE A 241 -2.02 -8.45 -17.47
C PHE A 241 -3.23 -9.39 -17.48
N GLU A 242 -4.31 -9.04 -18.18
CA GLU A 242 -5.49 -9.89 -18.36
C GLU A 242 -5.13 -11.21 -19.07
N LEU A 243 -4.31 -11.16 -20.09
CA LEU A 243 -3.79 -12.36 -20.76
C LEU A 243 -3.00 -13.25 -19.79
N PHE A 244 -2.16 -12.64 -18.93
CA PHE A 244 -1.45 -13.39 -17.90
C PHE A 244 -2.42 -14.06 -16.92
N LEU A 245 -3.44 -13.36 -16.40
CA LEU A 245 -4.44 -13.92 -15.48
C LEU A 245 -5.21 -15.10 -16.09
N ASN A 246 -5.47 -15.06 -17.41
CA ASN A 246 -6.17 -16.11 -18.13
C ASN A 246 -5.28 -17.29 -18.52
N SER A 247 -3.96 -17.17 -18.39
CA SER A 247 -3.02 -18.18 -18.80
C SER A 247 -3.14 -19.48 -17.99
N ARG A 248 -2.83 -20.63 -18.65
CA ARG A 248 -2.73 -21.95 -17.99
C ARG A 248 -1.68 -21.93 -16.87
N PHE A 249 -0.60 -21.17 -17.07
CA PHE A 249 0.45 -21.00 -16.06
C PHE A 249 -0.12 -20.37 -14.78
N TYR A 250 -0.80 -19.22 -14.90
CA TYR A 250 -1.37 -18.52 -13.74
C TYR A 250 -2.34 -19.42 -12.97
N LYS A 251 -3.30 -20.04 -13.65
CA LYS A 251 -4.31 -20.93 -13.03
C LYS A 251 -3.67 -22.10 -12.27
N LYS A 252 -2.66 -22.74 -12.88
CA LYS A 252 -1.92 -23.86 -12.27
C LYS A 252 -1.12 -23.42 -11.03
N GLU A 253 -0.44 -22.28 -11.10
CA GLU A 253 0.40 -21.81 -10.00
C GLU A 253 -0.47 -21.25 -8.86
N LEU A 254 -1.59 -20.58 -9.17
CA LEU A 254 -2.57 -20.11 -8.18
C LEU A 254 -3.09 -21.29 -7.33
N ALA A 255 -3.48 -22.39 -7.94
CA ALA A 255 -3.93 -23.58 -7.22
C ALA A 255 -2.86 -24.14 -6.26
N LYS A 256 -1.58 -24.14 -6.69
CA LYS A 256 -0.46 -24.60 -5.83
C LYS A 256 -0.22 -23.66 -4.64
N ILE A 257 -0.30 -22.34 -4.86
CA ILE A 257 -0.10 -21.36 -3.78
C ILE A 257 -1.25 -21.45 -2.79
N ASN A 258 -2.49 -21.52 -3.27
CA ASN A 258 -3.66 -21.65 -2.40
C ASN A 258 -3.56 -22.90 -1.53
N LYS A 259 -3.19 -24.05 -2.08
CA LYS A 259 -2.95 -25.27 -1.30
C LYS A 259 -1.85 -25.09 -0.26
N TYR A 260 -0.77 -24.37 -0.58
CA TYR A 260 0.27 -24.04 0.39
C TYR A 260 -0.25 -23.16 1.53
N ILE A 261 -1.02 -22.10 1.21
CA ILE A 261 -1.59 -21.18 2.19
C ILE A 261 -2.58 -21.91 3.12
N GLU A 262 -3.43 -22.76 2.55
CA GLU A 262 -4.37 -23.58 3.31
C GLU A 262 -3.66 -24.47 4.36
N ILE A 263 -2.62 -25.19 3.95
CA ILE A 263 -1.85 -26.05 4.84
C ILE A 263 -1.14 -25.21 5.92
N LYS A 264 -0.52 -24.07 5.53
CA LYS A 264 0.12 -23.14 6.46
C LYS A 264 -0.86 -22.62 7.54
N ASN A 265 -2.08 -22.26 7.13
CA ASN A 265 -3.10 -21.74 8.03
C ASN A 265 -3.68 -22.83 8.95
N SER A 266 -3.87 -24.04 8.45
CA SER A 266 -4.28 -25.20 9.25
C SER A 266 -3.27 -25.52 10.35
N PHE A 267 -1.96 -25.41 10.02
CA PHE A 267 -0.89 -25.60 11.01
C PHE A 267 -0.89 -24.54 12.11
N LYS A 268 -1.13 -23.27 11.75
CA LYS A 268 -1.23 -22.19 12.75
C LYS A 268 -2.39 -22.38 13.72
N LYS A 269 -3.53 -22.93 13.24
CA LYS A 269 -4.73 -23.13 14.07
C LYS A 269 -4.63 -24.35 15.00
N SER A 270 -4.13 -25.48 14.50
CA SER A 270 -4.19 -26.77 15.24
C SER A 270 -2.88 -27.21 15.86
N LYS A 271 -1.74 -26.55 15.54
CA LYS A 271 -0.37 -27.00 15.88
C LYS A 271 -0.05 -28.45 15.46
N GLN A 272 -0.96 -29.14 14.77
CA GLN A 272 -0.79 -30.50 14.27
C GLN A 272 -0.88 -30.50 12.75
N ILE A 273 0.12 -31.07 12.09
CA ILE A 273 0.09 -31.31 10.65
C ILE A 273 -0.29 -32.78 10.43
N LYS A 274 -1.35 -33.05 9.66
CA LYS A 274 -1.60 -34.40 9.15
C LYS A 274 -0.40 -34.80 8.27
N PHE A 275 0.07 -36.02 8.41
CA PHE A 275 1.26 -36.54 7.70
C PHE A 275 1.21 -36.31 6.17
N ILE A 276 0.03 -36.49 5.55
CA ILE A 276 -0.23 -36.21 4.13
C ILE A 276 0.03 -34.73 3.77
N ASN A 277 -0.33 -33.79 4.65
CA ASN A 277 -0.11 -32.37 4.44
C ASN A 277 1.37 -31.99 4.56
N MET A 278 2.12 -32.67 5.42
CA MET A 278 3.58 -32.51 5.54
C MET A 278 4.30 -32.93 4.27
N ILE A 279 3.96 -34.09 3.70
CA ILE A 279 4.49 -34.55 2.41
C ILE A 279 4.14 -33.55 1.30
N SER A 280 2.90 -33.07 1.25
CA SER A 280 2.47 -32.08 0.25
C SER A 280 3.23 -30.75 0.35
N LEU A 281 3.65 -30.34 1.57
CA LEU A 281 4.51 -29.15 1.77
C LEU A 281 5.91 -29.35 1.22
N ILE A 282 6.53 -30.52 1.47
CA ILE A 282 7.90 -30.82 1.01
C ILE A 282 8.01 -30.76 -0.51
N PHE A 283 6.98 -31.19 -1.24
CA PHE A 283 6.94 -31.11 -2.71
C PHE A 283 6.42 -29.77 -3.26
N ASN A 284 6.06 -28.82 -2.41
CA ASN A 284 5.55 -27.52 -2.85
C ASN A 284 6.67 -26.47 -2.90
N LYS A 285 7.05 -26.03 -4.11
CA LYS A 285 8.11 -25.01 -4.30
C LYS A 285 7.89 -23.73 -3.48
N TYR A 286 6.65 -23.36 -3.19
CA TYR A 286 6.31 -22.16 -2.43
C TYR A 286 6.64 -22.27 -0.94
N PHE A 287 6.72 -23.49 -0.41
CA PHE A 287 7.27 -23.74 0.92
C PHE A 287 8.74 -23.30 1.00
N TYR A 288 9.56 -23.73 0.04
CA TYR A 288 10.98 -23.35 0.01
C TYR A 288 11.19 -21.86 -0.29
N ILE A 289 10.37 -21.29 -1.18
CA ILE A 289 10.38 -19.84 -1.44
C ILE A 289 10.06 -19.07 -0.15
N SER A 290 9.06 -19.47 0.61
CA SER A 290 8.68 -18.85 1.88
C SER A 290 9.78 -18.94 2.94
N ILE A 291 10.43 -20.10 3.07
CA ILE A 291 11.58 -20.28 3.98
C ILE A 291 12.72 -19.35 3.57
N ARG A 292 13.11 -19.37 2.29
CA ARG A 292 14.16 -18.52 1.76
C ARG A 292 13.89 -17.03 2.03
N ASP A 293 12.66 -16.59 1.77
CA ASP A 293 12.25 -15.19 1.94
C ASP A 293 12.24 -14.79 3.42
N THR A 294 11.83 -15.70 4.31
CA THR A 294 11.90 -15.51 5.78
C THR A 294 13.35 -15.43 6.27
N MET A 295 14.24 -16.31 5.78
CA MET A 295 15.65 -16.29 6.15
C MET A 295 16.32 -14.99 5.68
N LYS A 296 16.02 -14.54 4.47
CA LYS A 296 16.51 -13.26 3.94
C LYS A 296 15.98 -12.06 4.71
N ALA A 297 14.72 -12.07 5.12
CA ALA A 297 14.15 -11.02 5.97
C ALA A 297 14.80 -10.96 7.36
N LYS A 298 15.09 -12.12 7.99
CA LYS A 298 15.80 -12.19 9.27
C LYS A 298 17.26 -11.71 9.16
N HIS A 299 17.94 -12.04 8.06
CA HIS A 299 19.32 -11.59 7.84
C HIS A 299 19.42 -10.06 7.69
N ARG A 300 18.35 -9.40 7.25
CA ARG A 300 18.29 -7.94 7.05
C ARG A 300 18.01 -7.15 8.31
N LYS A 301 17.27 -7.70 9.29
CA LYS A 301 17.16 -7.09 10.63
C LYS A 301 18.52 -6.93 11.31
N LYS A 302 19.56 -7.64 10.85
CA LYS A 302 20.94 -7.58 11.37
C LYS A 302 21.80 -6.48 10.73
N TYR A 303 21.34 -5.85 9.64
CA TYR A 303 22.08 -4.80 8.90
C TYR A 303 21.35 -3.45 8.89
N SER A 304 20.30 -3.28 9.71
CA SER A 304 19.58 -2.01 9.93
C SER A 304 19.95 -1.35 11.27
N LEU A 305 21.15 -1.62 11.78
CA LEU A 305 21.81 -0.87 12.87
C LEU A 305 22.91 0.00 12.27
#